data_b201f2bf69b46f9f2a7e71514dd52f20
#
_entry.id   b201f2bf69b46f9f2a7e71514dd52f20
#
_cell.length_a   1.000
_cell.length_b   1.000
_cell.length_c   1.000
_cell.angle_alpha   90.00
_cell.angle_beta   90.00
_cell.angle_gamma   90.00
#
_symmetry.space_group_name_H-M   'P 1'
#
loop_
_entity.id
_entity.type
_entity.pdbx_description
1 polymer ?
#
loop_
_entity_poly.entity_id
_entity_poly.type
_entity_poly.pdbx_seq_one_letter_code
_entity_poly.pdbx_strand_id
1 'polypeptide(L)'
;MRFSSLNSRFVRRCRAGLTLMELVVVMVILIALAGIVLPLLPSMLTRAHTSTTATNAVEASKAVQLYYNLYSGYPNNLDNLTTGSGTIASYLAAGQSTDLLAYTLTTADVAALNNAGITNVLPIVENTTGTTGGFWSPTFNPYSTTSLMNATLLATNSTPISTSTSVVGVTQQAVTRELGMIANGTSTTNPATYVMFGLGDYSSMAGRTLEEAPVHFDDSSTGQPNVVYGRFGLVFQTQDGSGTPLVAAKFIGTVDLADADGISDASDHLQTYYQLK
;
A
#
# COMPACT_ATOMS: atom_id res chain seq x y z
N MET A 1 -29.60 -1.40 -80.07
CA MET A 1 -28.92 -1.37 -78.70
C MET A 1 -29.42 -2.54 -77.88
N ARG A 2 -28.57 -3.57 -77.72
CA ARG A 2 -28.92 -4.76 -76.92
C ARG A 2 -28.35 -4.58 -75.49
N PHE A 3 -29.19 -4.51 -74.45
CA PHE A 3 -28.79 -4.56 -73.08
C PHE A 3 -28.61 -6.01 -72.64
N SER A 4 -27.38 -6.41 -72.36
CA SER A 4 -27.07 -7.69 -71.71
C SER A 4 -27.34 -7.66 -70.25
N SER A 5 -28.25 -8.48 -69.75
CA SER A 5 -28.58 -8.65 -68.36
C SER A 5 -27.45 -9.43 -67.66
N LEU A 6 -26.80 -8.81 -66.74
CA LEU A 6 -25.84 -9.43 -65.85
C LEU A 6 -26.59 -10.22 -64.75
N ASN A 7 -26.64 -11.57 -64.94
CA ASN A 7 -27.10 -12.47 -63.87
C ASN A 7 -26.06 -12.55 -62.72
N SER A 8 -26.26 -11.81 -61.69
CA SER A 8 -25.49 -11.99 -60.42
C SER A 8 -26.00 -13.26 -59.76
N ARG A 9 -25.24 -14.35 -59.90
CA ARG A 9 -25.46 -15.57 -59.11
C ARG A 9 -25.07 -15.24 -57.63
N PHE A 10 -26.06 -15.00 -56.79
CA PHE A 10 -25.91 -15.02 -55.32
C PHE A 10 -25.50 -16.42 -54.89
N VAL A 11 -24.21 -16.62 -54.62
CA VAL A 11 -23.71 -17.81 -53.93
C VAL A 11 -24.26 -17.81 -52.53
N ARG A 12 -25.38 -18.52 -52.30
CA ARG A 12 -25.85 -18.83 -50.96
C ARG A 12 -24.76 -19.70 -50.30
N ARG A 13 -23.92 -19.10 -49.45
CA ARG A 13 -23.10 -19.86 -48.50
C ARG A 13 -24.05 -20.63 -47.60
N CYS A 14 -24.16 -21.93 -47.82
CA CYS A 14 -24.80 -22.85 -46.88
C CYS A 14 -24.05 -22.70 -45.54
N ARG A 15 -24.66 -22.02 -44.58
CA ARG A 15 -24.21 -22.10 -43.17
C ARG A 15 -24.54 -23.52 -42.75
N ALA A 16 -23.53 -24.39 -42.72
CA ALA A 16 -23.65 -25.69 -42.06
C ALA A 16 -23.97 -25.40 -40.57
N GLY A 17 -25.19 -25.69 -40.17
CA GLY A 17 -25.55 -25.61 -38.74
C GLY A 17 -24.78 -26.70 -38.01
N LEU A 18 -24.21 -26.35 -36.85
CA LEU A 18 -23.61 -27.33 -35.94
C LEU A 18 -24.64 -28.41 -35.63
N THR A 19 -24.21 -29.66 -35.70
CA THR A 19 -25.05 -30.77 -35.26
C THR A 19 -25.17 -30.75 -33.75
N LEU A 20 -26.30 -31.23 -33.21
CA LEU A 20 -26.51 -31.30 -31.74
C LEU A 20 -25.39 -32.12 -31.07
N MET A 21 -24.85 -33.12 -31.74
CA MET A 21 -23.76 -33.93 -31.22
C MET A 21 -22.45 -33.18 -31.17
N GLU A 22 -22.12 -32.33 -32.15
CA GLU A 22 -20.92 -31.46 -32.11
C GLU A 22 -21.00 -30.46 -30.97
N LEU A 23 -22.18 -29.87 -30.73
CA LEU A 23 -22.38 -28.94 -29.61
C LEU A 23 -22.19 -29.63 -28.28
N VAL A 24 -22.74 -30.83 -28.09
CA VAL A 24 -22.59 -31.62 -26.85
C VAL A 24 -21.12 -31.99 -26.61
N VAL A 25 -20.40 -32.44 -27.64
CA VAL A 25 -18.97 -32.78 -27.51
C VAL A 25 -18.14 -31.55 -27.10
N VAL A 26 -18.39 -30.41 -27.72
CA VAL A 26 -17.70 -29.14 -27.36
C VAL A 26 -18.00 -28.76 -25.90
N MET A 27 -19.27 -28.85 -25.46
CA MET A 27 -19.63 -28.54 -24.07
C MET A 27 -18.94 -29.48 -23.05
N VAL A 28 -18.86 -30.78 -23.34
CA VAL A 28 -18.17 -31.76 -22.49
C VAL A 28 -16.68 -31.42 -22.38
N ILE A 29 -16.03 -31.09 -23.47
CA ILE A 29 -14.60 -30.69 -23.46
C ILE A 29 -14.41 -29.41 -22.67
N LEU A 30 -15.29 -28.41 -22.86
CA LEU A 30 -15.19 -27.13 -22.12
C LEU A 30 -15.39 -27.35 -20.61
N ILE A 31 -16.34 -28.19 -20.19
CA ILE A 31 -16.56 -28.54 -18.77
C ILE A 31 -15.34 -29.27 -18.22
N ALA A 32 -14.77 -30.22 -18.95
CA ALA A 32 -13.57 -30.93 -18.52
C ALA A 32 -12.37 -29.99 -18.35
N LEU A 33 -12.15 -29.07 -19.29
CA LEU A 33 -11.09 -28.05 -19.20
C LEU A 33 -11.33 -27.07 -18.04
N ALA A 34 -12.57 -26.60 -17.87
CA ALA A 34 -12.94 -25.73 -16.76
C ALA A 34 -12.68 -26.41 -15.40
N GLY A 35 -13.02 -27.69 -15.28
CA GLY A 35 -12.80 -28.48 -14.05
C GLY A 35 -11.32 -28.59 -13.64
N ILE A 36 -10.39 -28.51 -14.58
CA ILE A 36 -8.94 -28.53 -14.32
C ILE A 36 -8.43 -27.11 -14.01
N VAL A 37 -8.92 -26.09 -14.72
CA VAL A 37 -8.41 -24.72 -14.62
C VAL A 37 -8.92 -24.01 -13.36
N LEU A 38 -10.20 -24.18 -12.99
CA LEU A 38 -10.81 -23.46 -11.86
C LEU A 38 -10.06 -23.60 -10.54
N PRO A 39 -9.57 -24.78 -10.11
CA PRO A 39 -8.85 -24.90 -8.85
C PRO A 39 -7.44 -24.28 -8.87
N LEU A 40 -6.88 -24.00 -10.05
CA LEU A 40 -5.54 -23.39 -10.17
C LEU A 40 -5.57 -21.85 -10.15
N LEU A 41 -6.73 -21.24 -10.44
CA LEU A 41 -6.86 -19.79 -10.52
C LEU A 41 -6.52 -19.06 -9.20
N PRO A 42 -6.99 -19.49 -8.02
CA PRO A 42 -6.66 -18.80 -6.77
C PRO A 42 -5.16 -18.73 -6.52
N SER A 43 -4.43 -19.83 -6.68
CA SER A 43 -2.98 -19.87 -6.43
C SER A 43 -2.18 -18.99 -7.42
N MET A 44 -2.65 -18.87 -8.66
CA MET A 44 -2.04 -17.97 -9.64
C MET A 44 -2.28 -16.49 -9.28
N LEU A 45 -3.48 -16.17 -8.79
CA LEU A 45 -3.85 -14.82 -8.39
C LEU A 45 -3.01 -14.38 -7.17
N THR A 46 -2.93 -15.21 -6.13
CA THR A 46 -2.11 -14.94 -4.94
C THR A 46 -0.65 -14.70 -5.32
N ARG A 47 -0.08 -15.52 -6.19
CA ARG A 47 1.29 -15.28 -6.70
C ARG A 47 1.45 -13.97 -7.44
N ALA A 48 0.48 -13.61 -8.26
CA ALA A 48 0.51 -12.34 -8.99
C ALA A 48 0.46 -11.16 -8.02
N HIS A 49 -0.42 -11.19 -7.02
CA HIS A 49 -0.52 -10.16 -5.99
C HIS A 49 0.77 -10.04 -5.18
N THR A 50 1.29 -11.15 -4.65
CA THR A 50 2.53 -11.17 -3.87
C THR A 50 3.73 -10.61 -4.65
N SER A 51 3.88 -11.00 -5.92
CA SER A 51 4.94 -10.47 -6.80
C SER A 51 4.78 -8.96 -7.07
N THR A 52 3.54 -8.52 -7.28
CA THR A 52 3.25 -7.10 -7.51
C THR A 52 3.55 -6.28 -6.26
N THR A 53 3.15 -6.76 -5.08
CA THR A 53 3.42 -6.08 -3.81
C THR A 53 4.91 -5.94 -3.54
N ALA A 54 5.70 -7.01 -3.72
CA ALA A 54 7.16 -6.94 -3.58
C ALA A 54 7.77 -5.89 -4.52
N THR A 55 7.31 -5.85 -5.76
CA THR A 55 7.79 -4.86 -6.75
C THR A 55 7.41 -3.44 -6.31
N ASN A 56 6.16 -3.22 -5.91
CA ASN A 56 5.66 -1.92 -5.49
C ASN A 56 6.38 -1.41 -4.23
N ALA A 57 6.69 -2.27 -3.26
CA ALA A 57 7.45 -1.91 -2.06
C ALA A 57 8.87 -1.43 -2.41
N VAL A 58 9.55 -2.16 -3.31
CA VAL A 58 10.89 -1.78 -3.79
C VAL A 58 10.86 -0.47 -4.59
N GLU A 59 9.86 -0.29 -5.45
CA GLU A 59 9.69 0.94 -6.22
C GLU A 59 9.40 2.14 -5.32
N ALA A 60 8.55 1.98 -4.31
CA ALA A 60 8.30 3.01 -3.31
C ALA A 60 9.59 3.40 -2.58
N SER A 61 10.39 2.42 -2.13
CA SER A 61 11.69 2.69 -1.48
C SER A 61 12.64 3.46 -2.39
N LYS A 62 12.75 3.07 -3.65
CA LYS A 62 13.59 3.77 -4.65
C LYS A 62 13.10 5.20 -4.89
N ALA A 63 11.78 5.39 -4.98
CA ALA A 63 11.19 6.70 -5.22
C ALA A 63 11.44 7.67 -4.05
N VAL A 64 11.40 7.18 -2.79
CA VAL A 64 11.76 7.97 -1.59
C VAL A 64 13.23 8.39 -1.65
N GLN A 65 14.13 7.46 -1.98
CA GLN A 65 15.57 7.76 -2.12
C GLN A 65 15.84 8.74 -3.26
N LEU A 66 15.15 8.58 -4.40
CA LEU A 66 15.23 9.51 -5.52
C LEU A 66 14.75 10.90 -5.13
N TYR A 67 13.61 10.98 -4.42
CA TYR A 67 13.08 12.24 -3.92
C TYR A 67 14.09 12.94 -3.01
N TYR A 68 14.70 12.20 -2.06
CA TYR A 68 15.73 12.74 -1.18
C TYR A 68 16.94 13.29 -1.97
N ASN A 69 17.40 12.55 -2.98
CA ASN A 69 18.53 12.98 -3.82
C ASN A 69 18.23 14.24 -4.63
N LEU A 70 17.00 14.43 -5.07
CA LEU A 70 16.58 15.59 -5.87
C LEU A 70 16.30 16.82 -5.01
N TYR A 71 15.72 16.64 -3.82
CA TYR A 71 15.21 17.74 -3.00
C TYR A 71 15.97 17.93 -1.69
N SER A 72 16.99 17.09 -1.40
CA SER A 72 17.77 17.12 -0.15
C SER A 72 16.93 17.02 1.13
N GLY A 73 15.76 16.39 1.04
CA GLY A 73 14.83 16.16 2.13
C GLY A 73 13.83 15.06 1.78
N TYR A 74 13.24 14.44 2.77
CA TYR A 74 12.20 13.44 2.55
C TYR A 74 10.84 14.08 2.22
N PRO A 75 9.93 13.29 1.65
CA PRO A 75 8.61 13.81 1.28
C PRO A 75 7.82 14.27 2.50
N ASN A 76 7.05 15.32 2.30
CA ASN A 76 6.16 15.91 3.29
C ASN A 76 4.70 15.48 3.03
N ASN A 77 3.78 15.81 3.93
CA ASN A 77 2.37 15.43 3.84
C ASN A 77 2.16 13.91 3.74
N LEU A 78 2.94 13.15 4.49
CA LEU A 78 2.74 11.72 4.66
C LEU A 78 1.51 11.45 5.53
N ASP A 79 0.85 10.31 5.33
CA ASP A 79 -0.33 9.93 6.10
C ASP A 79 0.05 9.59 7.54
N ASN A 80 -0.62 10.22 8.48
CA ASN A 80 -0.50 9.85 9.89
C ASN A 80 -1.45 8.68 10.20
N LEU A 81 -0.88 7.55 10.59
CA LEU A 81 -1.60 6.29 10.79
C LEU A 81 -2.17 6.14 12.23
N THR A 82 -2.26 7.24 12.97
CA THR A 82 -2.92 7.27 14.28
C THR A 82 -4.27 7.97 14.21
N THR A 83 -5.15 7.61 15.13
CA THR A 83 -6.43 8.30 15.31
C THR A 83 -6.21 9.68 15.93
N GLY A 84 -7.24 10.54 15.88
CA GLY A 84 -7.20 11.84 16.53
C GLY A 84 -7.03 11.77 18.05
N SER A 85 -7.26 10.61 18.68
CA SER A 85 -7.00 10.34 20.10
C SER A 85 -5.60 9.81 20.38
N GLY A 86 -4.76 9.66 19.34
CA GLY A 86 -3.37 9.21 19.47
C GLY A 86 -3.21 7.70 19.64
N THR A 87 -4.23 6.92 19.34
CA THR A 87 -4.14 5.45 19.28
C THR A 87 -3.84 4.98 17.86
N ILE A 88 -3.33 3.77 17.71
CA ILE A 88 -3.19 3.14 16.39
C ILE A 88 -4.58 3.02 15.75
N ALA A 89 -4.67 3.38 14.49
CA ALA A 89 -5.93 3.38 13.78
C ALA A 89 -6.44 1.95 13.53
N SER A 90 -7.75 1.76 13.59
CA SER A 90 -8.39 0.45 13.40
C SER A 90 -8.34 -0.06 11.96
N TYR A 91 -8.00 0.79 11.01
CA TYR A 91 -7.78 0.40 9.61
C TYR A 91 -6.40 -0.24 9.35
N LEU A 92 -5.52 -0.31 10.34
CA LEU A 92 -4.35 -1.16 10.26
C LEU A 92 -4.74 -2.59 10.61
N ALA A 93 -4.17 -3.56 9.92
CA ALA A 93 -4.53 -4.96 10.13
C ALA A 93 -4.31 -5.39 11.59
N ALA A 94 -5.18 -6.24 12.10
CA ALA A 94 -5.19 -6.61 13.52
C ALA A 94 -3.92 -7.33 13.98
N GLY A 95 -3.22 -8.04 13.08
CA GLY A 95 -1.98 -8.75 13.37
C GLY A 95 -0.78 -7.86 13.67
N GLN A 96 -0.87 -6.58 13.35
CA GLN A 96 0.24 -5.63 13.49
C GLN A 96 0.42 -5.09 14.93
N SER A 97 -0.44 -5.46 15.86
CA SER A 97 -0.41 -4.97 17.25
C SER A 97 0.86 -5.34 18.03
N THR A 98 1.63 -6.34 17.58
CA THR A 98 2.92 -6.73 18.18
C THR A 98 4.09 -5.92 17.63
N ASP A 99 3.98 -5.42 16.43
CA ASP A 99 5.03 -4.73 15.69
C ASP A 99 4.91 -3.21 15.79
N LEU A 100 3.70 -2.73 15.99
CA LEU A 100 3.36 -1.33 16.03
C LEU A 100 2.95 -0.89 17.44
N LEU A 101 3.29 0.35 17.75
CA LEU A 101 2.91 0.98 19.02
C LEU A 101 2.49 2.44 18.77
N ALA A 102 1.57 2.93 19.61
CA ALA A 102 1.27 4.36 19.61
C ALA A 102 2.44 5.12 20.27
N TYR A 103 2.99 6.10 19.56
CA TYR A 103 4.14 6.86 20.01
C TYR A 103 3.87 8.36 19.90
N THR A 104 4.16 9.11 20.94
CA THR A 104 4.07 10.57 20.91
C THR A 104 5.47 11.14 20.69
N LEU A 105 5.62 11.99 19.69
CA LEU A 105 6.91 12.56 19.32
C LEU A 105 7.51 13.40 20.44
N THR A 106 8.78 13.18 20.71
CA THR A 106 9.57 14.04 21.60
C THR A 106 10.07 15.28 20.85
N THR A 107 10.58 16.26 21.56
CA THR A 107 11.23 17.45 20.96
C THR A 107 12.38 17.07 20.03
N ALA A 108 13.11 16.01 20.39
CA ALA A 108 14.22 15.50 19.60
C ALA A 108 13.75 14.85 18.28
N ASP A 109 12.66 14.05 18.36
CA ASP A 109 12.07 13.43 17.16
C ASP A 109 11.54 14.47 16.18
N VAL A 110 10.83 15.48 16.72
CA VAL A 110 10.32 16.60 15.91
C VAL A 110 11.45 17.34 15.21
N ALA A 111 12.56 17.61 15.93
CA ALA A 111 13.72 18.26 15.34
C ALA A 111 14.35 17.38 14.25
N ALA A 112 14.53 16.09 14.49
CA ALA A 112 15.10 15.15 13.53
C ALA A 112 14.24 15.02 12.27
N LEU A 113 12.91 14.94 12.41
CA LEU A 113 11.97 14.87 11.29
C LEU A 113 11.96 16.17 10.48
N ASN A 114 11.88 17.32 11.15
CA ASN A 114 11.92 18.62 10.50
C ASN A 114 13.23 18.84 9.71
N ASN A 115 14.37 18.50 10.29
CA ASN A 115 15.67 18.57 9.63
C ASN A 115 15.77 17.63 8.43
N ALA A 116 15.00 16.56 8.44
CA ALA A 116 14.90 15.60 7.34
C ALA A 116 13.89 16.03 6.24
N GLY A 117 13.16 17.15 6.44
CA GLY A 117 12.19 17.67 5.48
C GLY A 117 10.73 17.27 5.76
N ILE A 118 10.48 16.44 6.77
CA ILE A 118 9.13 16.02 7.16
C ILE A 118 8.60 16.99 8.21
N THR A 119 7.87 17.99 7.77
CA THR A 119 7.36 19.06 8.64
C THR A 119 5.87 18.96 8.92
N ASN A 120 5.13 18.30 8.06
CA ASN A 120 3.69 18.17 8.14
C ASN A 120 3.25 16.74 7.84
N VAL A 121 2.16 16.33 8.47
CA VAL A 121 1.48 15.05 8.24
C VAL A 121 0.01 15.26 7.95
N LEU A 122 -0.59 14.30 7.26
CA LEU A 122 -2.02 14.28 6.96
C LEU A 122 -2.73 13.32 7.92
N PRO A 123 -3.65 13.80 8.77
CA PRO A 123 -4.46 12.91 9.57
C PRO A 123 -5.41 12.13 8.65
N ILE A 124 -5.45 10.82 8.83
CA ILE A 124 -6.49 9.97 8.24
C ILE A 124 -7.64 9.90 9.22
N VAL A 125 -8.83 10.29 8.79
CA VAL A 125 -10.04 10.22 9.61
C VAL A 125 -10.83 9.01 9.20
N GLU A 126 -11.08 8.12 10.17
CA GLU A 126 -11.95 6.98 9.97
C GLU A 126 -13.39 7.45 9.74
N ASN A 127 -13.96 7.07 8.61
CA ASN A 127 -15.41 7.26 8.40
C ASN A 127 -16.16 6.05 8.94
N THR A 128 -16.37 6.01 10.23
CA THR A 128 -17.07 4.89 10.90
C THR A 128 -18.59 4.88 10.69
N THR A 129 -19.19 5.92 10.09
CA THR A 129 -20.65 6.10 10.11
C THR A 129 -21.29 6.39 8.78
N GLY A 130 -20.57 6.44 7.68
CA GLY A 130 -21.20 6.74 6.37
C GLY A 130 -21.91 8.09 6.28
N THR A 131 -21.81 8.92 7.32
CA THR A 131 -22.42 10.25 7.41
C THR A 131 -21.41 11.32 7.00
N THR A 132 -21.83 12.16 6.12
CA THR A 132 -21.25 13.41 5.65
C THR A 132 -20.47 14.14 6.75
N GLY A 133 -19.15 14.07 6.74
CA GLY A 133 -18.31 14.84 7.67
C GLY A 133 -16.92 14.30 7.93
N GLY A 134 -16.65 13.05 7.63
CA GLY A 134 -15.31 12.48 7.76
C GLY A 134 -14.47 12.81 6.53
N PHE A 135 -13.23 13.24 6.76
CA PHE A 135 -12.26 13.37 5.67
C PHE A 135 -11.90 11.98 5.18
N TRP A 136 -12.33 11.68 3.99
CA TRP A 136 -11.92 10.49 3.29
C TRP A 136 -10.63 10.82 2.52
N SER A 137 -9.53 10.25 2.93
CA SER A 137 -8.35 10.24 2.09
C SER A 137 -8.54 9.15 1.04
N PRO A 138 -8.43 9.42 -0.28
CA PRO A 138 -8.39 8.36 -1.29
C PRO A 138 -7.23 7.40 -1.09
N THR A 139 -6.25 7.76 -0.26
CA THR A 139 -5.16 6.90 0.14
C THR A 139 -5.62 5.76 1.04
N PHE A 140 -6.69 5.92 1.80
CA PHE A 140 -7.27 4.87 2.63
C PHE A 140 -8.08 3.88 1.79
N ASN A 141 -8.92 4.38 0.88
CA ASN A 141 -9.70 3.55 -0.02
C ASN A 141 -9.69 4.15 -1.43
N PRO A 142 -8.74 3.76 -2.26
CA PRO A 142 -8.61 4.29 -3.62
C PRO A 142 -9.81 3.96 -4.52
N TYR A 143 -10.65 3.01 -4.12
CA TYR A 143 -11.88 2.63 -4.85
C TYR A 143 -13.13 3.28 -4.32
N SER A 144 -13.06 4.08 -3.26
CA SER A 144 -14.23 4.82 -2.80
C SER A 144 -14.52 5.98 -3.74
N THR A 145 -15.73 5.98 -4.26
CA THR A 145 -16.25 7.08 -5.10
C THR A 145 -16.71 8.28 -4.27
N THR A 146 -16.64 8.19 -2.95
CA THR A 146 -17.17 9.20 -2.04
C THR A 146 -16.07 10.16 -1.60
N SER A 147 -16.14 11.37 -2.08
CA SER A 147 -15.39 12.55 -1.61
C SER A 147 -13.85 12.46 -1.78
N LEU A 148 -13.39 12.67 -3.00
CA LEU A 148 -12.02 13.08 -3.25
C LEU A 148 -11.71 14.35 -2.43
N MET A 149 -10.65 14.32 -1.63
CA MET A 149 -10.12 15.52 -1.00
C MET A 149 -9.66 16.47 -2.10
N ASN A 150 -10.20 17.68 -2.14
CA ASN A 150 -9.68 18.74 -3.01
C ASN A 150 -8.44 19.39 -2.38
N ALA A 151 -7.70 20.16 -3.15
CA ALA A 151 -6.49 20.83 -2.68
C ALA A 151 -6.73 21.75 -1.47
N THR A 152 -7.93 22.31 -1.33
CA THR A 152 -8.30 23.18 -0.21
C THR A 152 -8.47 22.39 1.08
N LEU A 153 -9.10 21.21 1.01
CA LEU A 153 -9.25 20.31 2.16
C LEU A 153 -7.89 19.74 2.58
N LEU A 154 -7.01 19.42 1.64
CA LEU A 154 -5.65 19.02 1.92
C LEU A 154 -4.89 20.10 2.69
N ALA A 155 -4.95 21.34 2.22
CA ALA A 155 -4.27 22.48 2.86
C ALA A 155 -4.75 22.73 4.28
N THR A 156 -6.05 22.53 4.56
CA THR A 156 -6.63 22.71 5.90
C THR A 156 -6.34 21.54 6.84
N ASN A 157 -6.08 20.34 6.32
CA ASN A 157 -5.87 19.13 7.12
C ASN A 157 -4.40 18.74 7.28
N SER A 158 -3.51 19.35 6.52
CA SER A 158 -2.07 19.20 6.74
C SER A 158 -1.71 19.81 8.08
N THR A 159 -1.29 18.98 9.04
CA THR A 159 -0.93 19.41 10.39
C THR A 159 0.57 19.43 10.57
N PRO A 160 1.15 20.52 11.11
CA PRO A 160 2.56 20.57 11.46
C PRO A 160 2.89 19.50 12.52
N ILE A 161 4.04 18.85 12.36
CA ILE A 161 4.56 17.91 13.35
C ILE A 161 4.98 18.69 14.61
N SER A 162 4.53 18.25 15.75
CA SER A 162 4.79 18.85 17.07
C SER A 162 4.99 17.77 18.13
N THR A 163 5.40 18.19 19.32
CA THR A 163 5.55 17.28 20.48
C THR A 163 4.22 16.72 21.01
N SER A 164 3.09 17.21 20.52
CA SER A 164 1.76 16.64 20.77
C SER A 164 1.28 15.71 19.65
N THR A 165 2.06 15.58 18.59
CA THR A 165 1.68 14.69 17.48
C THR A 165 1.96 13.26 17.86
N SER A 166 0.91 12.45 17.88
CA SER A 166 1.02 10.99 17.98
C SER A 166 1.23 10.41 16.60
N VAL A 167 2.12 9.43 16.51
CA VAL A 167 2.47 8.71 15.29
C VAL A 167 2.52 7.21 15.58
N VAL A 168 2.58 6.39 14.58
CA VAL A 168 2.85 4.97 14.76
C VAL A 168 4.35 4.78 14.94
N GLY A 169 4.72 4.20 16.06
CA GLY A 169 6.07 3.70 16.32
C GLY A 169 6.19 2.26 15.86
N VAL A 170 7.36 1.89 15.34
CA VAL A 170 7.68 0.51 14.95
C VAL A 170 8.63 -0.08 15.97
N THR A 171 8.34 -1.30 16.44
CA THR A 171 9.20 -1.95 17.42
C THR A 171 10.54 -2.32 16.79
N GLN A 172 11.59 -2.28 17.59
CA GLN A 172 12.93 -2.67 17.14
C GLN A 172 12.98 -4.11 16.63
N GLN A 173 12.19 -4.99 17.22
CA GLN A 173 12.09 -6.38 16.80
C GLN A 173 11.52 -6.48 15.37
N ALA A 174 10.46 -5.74 15.07
CA ALA A 174 9.87 -5.68 13.75
C ALA A 174 10.86 -5.13 12.71
N VAL A 175 11.54 -4.01 13.00
CA VAL A 175 12.55 -3.43 12.11
C VAL A 175 13.70 -4.40 11.86
N THR A 176 14.13 -5.16 12.88
CA THR A 176 15.21 -6.15 12.72
C THR A 176 14.76 -7.33 11.87
N ARG A 177 13.54 -7.81 12.08
CA ARG A 177 12.99 -8.94 11.35
C ARG A 177 12.74 -8.60 9.89
N GLU A 178 12.04 -7.49 9.63
CA GLU A 178 11.55 -7.16 8.29
C GLU A 178 12.56 -6.36 7.46
N LEU A 179 13.26 -5.43 8.07
CA LEU A 179 14.18 -4.55 7.33
C LEU A 179 15.65 -4.96 7.46
N GLY A 180 15.93 -6.10 8.09
CA GLY A 180 17.29 -6.64 8.24
C GLY A 180 18.26 -5.72 9.00
N MET A 181 17.73 -4.72 9.70
CA MET A 181 18.55 -3.76 10.43
C MET A 181 19.01 -4.39 11.73
N ILE A 182 20.31 -4.67 11.84
CA ILE A 182 20.91 -5.10 13.09
C ILE A 182 20.71 -3.97 14.11
N ALA A 183 19.91 -4.27 15.16
CA ALA A 183 19.69 -3.38 16.26
C ALA A 183 21.04 -3.02 16.90
N ASN A 184 21.54 -1.83 16.62
CA ASN A 184 22.69 -1.29 17.33
C ASN A 184 22.27 -0.89 18.73
N GLY A 185 22.28 -1.84 19.67
CA GLY A 185 22.02 -1.61 21.09
C GLY A 185 20.97 -2.54 21.63
N THR A 186 21.39 -3.46 22.47
CA THR A 186 20.54 -4.37 23.25
C THR A 186 19.90 -3.67 24.47
N SER A 187 19.78 -2.34 24.47
CA SER A 187 19.19 -1.62 25.58
C SER A 187 17.68 -1.75 25.53
N THR A 188 17.14 -2.55 26.42
CA THR A 188 15.69 -2.65 26.68
C THR A 188 15.13 -1.37 27.33
N THR A 189 15.99 -0.44 27.75
CA THR A 189 15.60 0.80 28.42
C THR A 189 15.54 2.02 27.52
N ASN A 190 16.26 2.03 26.40
CA ASN A 190 16.20 3.07 25.36
C ASN A 190 16.35 2.42 23.99
N PRO A 191 15.28 1.84 23.44
CA PRO A 191 15.33 1.31 22.09
C PRO A 191 15.52 2.47 21.10
N ALA A 192 16.18 2.17 19.97
CA ALA A 192 16.18 3.09 18.85
C ALA A 192 14.72 3.42 18.48
N THR A 193 14.43 4.69 18.23
CA THR A 193 13.07 5.10 17.94
C THR A 193 12.85 5.09 16.43
N TYR A 194 11.92 4.27 16.02
CA TYR A 194 11.44 4.19 14.64
C TYR A 194 10.00 4.66 14.58
N VAL A 195 9.74 5.59 13.70
CA VAL A 195 8.40 6.12 13.43
C VAL A 195 8.00 5.80 12.02
N MET A 196 6.71 5.59 11.80
CA MET A 196 6.17 5.19 10.51
C MET A 196 5.06 6.15 10.07
N PHE A 197 5.08 6.45 8.80
CA PHE A 197 4.04 7.22 8.11
C PHE A 197 3.57 6.46 6.88
N GLY A 198 2.31 6.62 6.52
CA GLY A 198 1.77 6.04 5.30
C GLY A 198 2.17 6.86 4.06
N LEU A 199 2.39 6.15 2.96
CA LEU A 199 2.64 6.76 1.66
C LEU A 199 1.32 6.95 0.91
N GLY A 200 0.76 8.14 0.97
CA GLY A 200 -0.47 8.50 0.30
C GLY A 200 -0.29 9.34 -0.96
N ASP A 201 -1.35 9.47 -1.76
CA ASP A 201 -1.36 10.25 -3.01
C ASP A 201 -1.19 11.77 -2.81
N TYR A 202 -1.39 12.24 -1.58
CA TYR A 202 -1.18 13.66 -1.24
C TYR A 202 0.21 13.94 -0.67
N SER A 203 1.06 12.92 -0.61
CA SER A 203 2.47 13.14 -0.28
C SER A 203 3.12 14.03 -1.33
N SER A 204 4.12 14.80 -0.93
CA SER A 204 4.86 15.67 -1.86
C SER A 204 5.64 14.90 -2.94
N MET A 205 5.68 13.56 -2.88
CA MET A 205 6.24 12.70 -3.92
C MET A 205 5.30 12.50 -5.10
N ALA A 206 3.98 12.53 -4.87
CA ALA A 206 3.00 12.32 -5.92
C ALA A 206 3.12 13.39 -7.01
N GLY A 207 3.11 12.97 -8.25
CA GLY A 207 3.34 13.83 -9.41
C GLY A 207 4.81 14.27 -9.61
N ARG A 208 5.79 13.73 -8.83
CA ARG A 208 7.22 14.05 -8.92
C ARG A 208 8.09 12.82 -9.13
N THR A 209 8.24 11.99 -8.13
CA THR A 209 9.04 10.75 -8.19
C THR A 209 8.15 9.51 -8.24
N LEU A 210 6.90 9.66 -7.91
CA LEU A 210 5.81 8.70 -8.11
C LEU A 210 4.68 9.38 -8.86
N GLU A 211 4.03 8.70 -9.78
CA GLU A 211 2.80 9.18 -10.42
C GLU A 211 1.64 9.14 -9.44
N GLU A 212 1.43 7.98 -8.82
CA GLU A 212 0.46 7.71 -7.75
C GLU A 212 1.11 6.86 -6.67
N ALA A 213 0.62 6.95 -5.43
CA ALA A 213 1.12 6.09 -4.37
C ALA A 213 0.72 4.63 -4.65
N PRO A 214 1.67 3.70 -4.59
CA PRO A 214 1.41 2.30 -4.89
C PRO A 214 0.46 1.69 -3.88
N VAL A 215 -0.40 0.79 -4.37
CA VAL A 215 -1.41 0.08 -3.57
C VAL A 215 -0.99 -1.36 -3.38
N HIS A 216 -1.28 -1.88 -2.20
CA HIS A 216 -1.23 -3.29 -1.90
C HIS A 216 -2.64 -3.85 -1.68
N PHE A 217 -2.86 -5.08 -2.12
CA PHE A 217 -4.07 -5.85 -1.87
C PHE A 217 -3.68 -7.15 -1.17
N ASP A 218 -4.15 -7.31 0.05
CA ASP A 218 -4.09 -8.60 0.72
C ASP A 218 -5.18 -9.53 0.14
N ASP A 219 -4.84 -10.79 -0.03
CA ASP A 219 -5.75 -11.85 -0.46
C ASP A 219 -6.64 -12.37 0.69
N SER A 220 -6.38 -11.95 1.93
CA SER A 220 -7.20 -12.32 3.07
C SER A 220 -8.53 -11.56 3.08
N SER A 221 -9.57 -12.16 3.64
CA SER A 221 -10.88 -11.51 3.78
C SER A 221 -10.87 -10.30 4.72
N THR A 222 -9.81 -10.14 5.51
CA THR A 222 -9.60 -9.06 6.48
C THR A 222 -8.75 -7.93 5.93
N GLY A 223 -7.97 -8.18 4.89
CA GLY A 223 -7.05 -7.23 4.25
C GLY A 223 -7.64 -6.49 3.05
N GLN A 224 -8.97 -6.44 2.92
CA GLN A 224 -9.58 -5.75 1.78
C GLN A 224 -9.40 -4.23 1.86
N PRO A 225 -9.15 -3.53 0.74
CA PRO A 225 -8.82 -2.10 0.72
C PRO A 225 -9.93 -1.18 1.22
N ASN A 226 -11.14 -1.69 1.45
CA ASN A 226 -12.23 -0.97 2.09
C ASN A 226 -12.24 -1.11 3.62
N VAL A 227 -11.38 -1.94 4.19
CA VAL A 227 -11.33 -2.25 5.62
C VAL A 227 -9.99 -1.88 6.22
N VAL A 228 -8.88 -2.08 5.47
CA VAL A 228 -7.52 -1.82 5.92
C VAL A 228 -6.81 -0.80 5.04
N TYR A 229 -5.74 -0.22 5.57
CA TYR A 229 -4.89 0.71 4.86
C TYR A 229 -4.09 -0.03 3.77
N GLY A 230 -4.56 0.03 2.54
CA GLY A 230 -3.98 -0.65 1.37
C GLY A 230 -2.81 0.09 0.73
N ARG A 231 -2.00 0.83 1.49
CA ARG A 231 -0.81 1.54 1.04
C ARG A 231 0.40 1.11 1.87
N PHE A 232 1.58 1.54 1.46
CA PHE A 232 2.82 1.20 2.14
C PHE A 232 3.15 2.17 3.27
N GLY A 233 3.78 1.65 4.33
CA GLY A 233 4.38 2.43 5.39
C GLY A 233 5.84 2.77 5.09
N LEU A 234 6.22 4.01 5.36
CA LEU A 234 7.60 4.48 5.30
C LEU A 234 8.15 4.58 6.71
N VAL A 235 9.21 3.83 7.01
CA VAL A 235 9.83 3.75 8.33
C VAL A 235 11.03 4.69 8.39
N PHE A 236 11.05 5.56 9.41
CA PHE A 236 12.12 6.50 9.67
C PHE A 236 12.69 6.29 11.07
N GLN A 237 14.00 6.33 11.18
CA GLN A 237 14.72 6.33 12.46
C GLN A 237 14.94 7.77 12.91
N THR A 238 14.54 8.10 14.14
CA THR A 238 14.74 9.43 14.73
C THR A 238 15.79 9.44 15.84
N GLN A 239 16.01 8.29 16.50
CA GLN A 239 17.03 8.12 17.53
C GLN A 239 17.84 6.85 17.26
N ASP A 240 19.10 6.86 17.66
CA ASP A 240 19.97 5.68 17.56
C ASP A 240 19.65 4.62 18.62
N GLY A 241 20.35 3.48 18.57
CA GLY A 241 20.18 2.38 19.53
C GLY A 241 20.60 2.67 20.97
N SER A 242 21.17 3.86 21.24
CA SER A 242 21.48 4.36 22.58
C SER A 242 20.45 5.38 23.06
N GLY A 243 19.41 5.67 22.27
CA GLY A 243 18.44 6.73 22.53
C GLY A 243 18.99 8.13 22.27
N THR A 244 20.13 8.26 21.55
CA THR A 244 20.66 9.56 21.15
C THR A 244 19.92 10.06 19.92
N PRO A 245 19.35 11.28 19.94
CA PRO A 245 18.66 11.85 18.80
C PRO A 245 19.58 11.98 17.58
N LEU A 246 19.05 11.62 16.43
CA LEU A 246 19.73 11.91 15.14
C LEU A 246 19.58 13.40 14.80
N VAL A 247 20.55 13.97 14.12
CA VAL A 247 20.49 15.35 13.62
C VAL A 247 19.35 15.51 12.61
N ALA A 248 19.17 14.50 11.75
CA ALA A 248 18.07 14.39 10.81
C ALA A 248 17.57 12.94 10.79
N ALA A 249 16.27 12.75 10.68
CA ALA A 249 15.69 11.42 10.59
C ALA A 249 16.19 10.71 9.33
N LYS A 250 16.36 9.39 9.43
CA LYS A 250 16.88 8.56 8.36
C LYS A 250 15.79 7.60 7.89
N PHE A 251 15.52 7.58 6.60
CA PHE A 251 14.65 6.58 5.99
C PHE A 251 15.32 5.19 6.07
N ILE A 252 14.57 4.22 6.57
CA ILE A 252 15.06 2.85 6.79
C ILE A 252 14.53 1.91 5.71
N GLY A 253 13.23 2.00 5.42
CA GLY A 253 12.64 1.14 4.41
C GLY A 253 11.13 1.35 4.30
N THR A 254 10.56 0.57 3.39
CA THR A 254 9.12 0.53 3.12
C THR A 254 8.58 -0.80 3.59
N VAL A 255 7.46 -0.78 4.27
CA VAL A 255 6.76 -1.97 4.77
C VAL A 255 5.32 -1.97 4.29
N ASP A 256 4.76 -3.15 4.17
CA ASP A 256 3.35 -3.37 3.94
C ASP A 256 2.56 -3.32 5.26
N LEU A 257 1.34 -2.80 5.19
CA LEU A 257 0.44 -2.59 6.32
C LEU A 257 -0.87 -3.36 6.20
N ALA A 258 -1.07 -4.08 5.13
CA ALA A 258 -2.31 -4.81 4.87
C ALA A 258 -2.25 -6.27 5.35
N ASP A 259 -1.09 -6.80 5.65
CA ASP A 259 -0.92 -8.18 6.09
C ASP A 259 -1.42 -8.38 7.53
N ALA A 260 -2.14 -9.49 7.77
CA ALA A 260 -2.67 -9.85 9.08
C ALA A 260 -1.59 -10.41 10.03
N ASP A 261 -0.45 -10.83 9.52
CA ASP A 261 0.62 -11.47 10.29
C ASP A 261 1.61 -10.46 10.94
N GLY A 262 1.46 -9.18 10.63
CA GLY A 262 2.32 -8.11 11.08
C GLY A 262 2.72 -7.19 9.94
N ILE A 263 3.72 -6.34 10.16
CA ILE A 263 4.32 -5.61 9.05
C ILE A 263 5.23 -6.56 8.27
N SER A 264 5.23 -6.46 6.95
CA SER A 264 6.09 -7.27 6.08
C SER A 264 6.84 -6.39 5.07
N ASP A 265 7.96 -6.88 4.58
CA ASP A 265 8.75 -6.21 3.56
C ASP A 265 8.70 -6.94 2.20
N ALA A 266 9.43 -6.43 1.22
CA ALA A 266 9.49 -7.04 -0.09
C ALA A 266 10.07 -8.48 -0.07
N SER A 267 10.91 -8.83 0.92
CA SER A 267 11.54 -10.15 0.99
C SER A 267 10.56 -11.22 1.47
N ASP A 268 9.65 -10.88 2.38
CA ASP A 268 8.60 -11.79 2.85
C ASP A 268 7.64 -12.14 1.73
N HIS A 269 7.23 -11.15 0.94
CA HIS A 269 6.41 -11.39 -0.24
C HIS A 269 7.10 -12.30 -1.26
N LEU A 270 8.40 -12.12 -1.49
CA LEU A 270 9.17 -13.00 -2.36
C LEU A 270 9.28 -14.42 -1.78
N GLN A 271 9.48 -14.56 -0.47
CA GLN A 271 9.51 -15.86 0.19
C GLN A 271 8.17 -16.59 0.02
N THR A 272 7.05 -15.92 0.27
CA THR A 272 5.71 -16.46 0.06
C THR A 272 5.50 -16.88 -1.39
N TYR A 273 5.91 -16.06 -2.35
CA TYR A 273 5.86 -16.40 -3.78
C TYR A 273 6.58 -17.72 -4.10
N TYR A 274 7.74 -17.96 -3.49
CA TYR A 274 8.50 -19.20 -3.72
C TYR A 274 7.94 -20.41 -2.97
N GLN A 275 7.27 -20.20 -1.84
CA GLN A 275 6.64 -21.27 -1.06
C GLN A 275 5.35 -21.79 -1.71
N LEU A 276 4.67 -20.99 -2.52
CA LEU A 276 3.46 -21.35 -3.26
C LEU A 276 3.70 -22.27 -4.49
N LYS A 277 4.86 -22.92 -4.59
CA LYS A 277 5.21 -23.80 -5.72
C LYS A 277 4.49 -25.12 -5.67
#